data_a8b158264da2d25dac0db15113e5fd12
#
_entry.id   a8b158264da2d25dac0db15113e5fd12
#
_cell.length_a   1.000
_cell.length_b   1.000
_cell.length_c   1.000
_cell.angle_alpha   90.00
_cell.angle_beta   90.00
_cell.angle_gamma   90.00
#
_symmetry.space_group_name_H-M   'P 1'
#
loop_
_entity.id
_entity.type
_entity.pdbx_description
1 polymer ?
#
loop_
_entity_poly.entity_id
_entity_poly.type
_entity_poly.pdbx_seq_one_letter_code
_entity_poly.pdbx_strand_id
1 'polypeptide(L)'
;MTFQRIMRQFNLAHRKVLDLGCGYGEYLAHFGKGSIGFTTSHEEVKTGTERALDVRFGNVEFLEEHSLPYLTEVVWANNLFEHLLSPHAFLMKLKKRTISDGLLILGVPVIPKIVSLMFLGRFRGSLASNHINFFTKETLSLTVERAGWHVIAIRPFWFSSAWLDYVCSQLAPHLYVIAKNDNEFKYPNKKYNEWIADAHYKDLFEVTGQND
;
A
#
# COMPACT_ATOMS: atom_id res chain seq x y z
N MET A 1 16.38 -5.38 -8.27
CA MET A 1 16.03 -4.81 -9.60
C MET A 1 14.68 -4.11 -9.64
N THR A 2 13.58 -4.72 -9.19
CA THR A 2 12.22 -4.14 -9.20
C THR A 2 12.14 -2.80 -8.45
N PHE A 3 12.59 -2.75 -7.20
CA PHE A 3 12.63 -1.52 -6.39
C PHE A 3 13.31 -0.37 -7.13
N GLN A 4 14.50 -0.58 -7.71
CA GLN A 4 15.25 0.44 -8.43
C GLN A 4 14.54 0.98 -9.70
N ARG A 5 13.69 0.15 -10.34
CA ARG A 5 12.86 0.61 -11.46
C ARG A 5 11.73 1.51 -10.99
N ILE A 6 11.04 1.12 -9.92
CA ILE A 6 9.97 1.92 -9.30
C ILE A 6 10.57 3.25 -8.80
N MET A 7 11.69 3.20 -8.09
CA MET A 7 12.43 4.40 -7.62
C MET A 7 12.67 5.40 -8.75
N ARG A 8 13.22 4.94 -9.88
CA ARG A 8 13.51 5.79 -11.03
C ARG A 8 12.25 6.28 -11.75
N GLN A 9 11.29 5.38 -11.98
CA GLN A 9 10.09 5.72 -12.72
C GLN A 9 9.24 6.80 -12.01
N PHE A 10 9.21 6.79 -10.68
CA PHE A 10 8.42 7.71 -9.86
C PHE A 10 9.26 8.75 -9.13
N ASN A 11 10.57 8.82 -9.42
CA ASN A 11 11.52 9.78 -8.85
C ASN A 11 11.54 9.81 -7.32
N LEU A 12 11.44 8.64 -6.67
CA LEU A 12 11.23 8.53 -5.23
C LEU A 12 12.43 9.00 -4.40
N ALA A 13 13.64 9.02 -4.98
CA ALA A 13 14.85 9.51 -4.30
C ALA A 13 14.77 11.01 -3.93
N HIS A 14 13.87 11.77 -4.57
CA HIS A 14 13.66 13.20 -4.35
C HIS A 14 12.30 13.53 -3.72
N ARG A 15 11.55 12.52 -3.32
CA ARG A 15 10.20 12.68 -2.73
C ARG A 15 10.17 12.22 -1.29
N LYS A 16 9.39 12.91 -0.46
CA LYS A 16 9.07 12.43 0.87
C LYS A 16 8.12 11.26 0.78
N VAL A 17 8.53 10.13 1.33
CA VAL A 17 7.77 8.88 1.30
C VAL A 17 7.39 8.48 2.71
N LEU A 18 6.15 8.05 2.88
CA LEU A 18 5.68 7.35 4.07
C LEU A 18 5.84 5.85 3.81
N ASP A 19 6.79 5.22 4.49
CA ASP A 19 7.11 3.81 4.36
C ASP A 19 6.41 3.00 5.46
N LEU A 20 5.34 2.31 5.11
CA LEU A 20 4.50 1.56 6.03
C LEU A 20 4.95 0.09 6.08
N GLY A 21 5.28 -0.39 7.28
CA GLY A 21 5.95 -1.68 7.46
C GLY A 21 7.40 -1.63 6.98
N CYS A 22 8.13 -0.57 7.37
CA CYS A 22 9.45 -0.26 6.84
C CYS A 22 10.56 -1.23 7.30
N GLY A 23 10.29 -2.11 8.27
CA GLY A 23 11.30 -2.96 8.86
C GLY A 23 12.48 -2.14 9.39
N TYR A 24 13.69 -2.59 9.13
CA TYR A 24 14.93 -1.89 9.49
C TYR A 24 15.23 -0.65 8.62
N GLY A 25 14.30 -0.23 7.75
CA GLY A 25 14.42 0.94 6.89
C GLY A 25 15.25 0.71 5.62
N GLU A 26 15.28 -0.51 5.08
CA GLU A 26 16.04 -0.83 3.87
C GLU A 26 15.59 0.01 2.66
N TYR A 27 14.28 0.16 2.47
CA TYR A 27 13.72 1.00 1.41
C TYR A 27 13.79 2.48 1.79
N LEU A 28 13.45 2.79 3.07
CA LEU A 28 13.41 4.15 3.61
C LEU A 28 14.72 4.90 3.38
N ALA A 29 15.88 4.22 3.49
CA ALA A 29 17.20 4.78 3.28
C ALA A 29 17.45 5.33 1.86
N HIS A 30 16.60 4.98 0.89
CA HIS A 30 16.73 5.38 -0.51
C HIS A 30 15.77 6.51 -0.92
N PHE A 31 14.81 6.85 -0.08
CA PHE A 31 13.82 7.89 -0.36
C PHE A 31 14.34 9.29 -0.06
N GLY A 32 13.62 10.31 -0.51
CA GLY A 32 13.99 11.71 -0.29
C GLY A 32 14.02 12.10 1.19
N LYS A 33 14.83 13.11 1.51
CA LYS A 33 14.97 13.61 2.88
C LYS A 33 13.62 14.00 3.49
N GLY A 34 13.40 13.60 4.73
CA GLY A 34 12.15 13.81 5.46
C GLY A 34 11.12 12.71 5.24
N SER A 35 11.50 11.60 4.60
CA SER A 35 10.69 10.37 4.59
C SER A 35 10.60 9.76 6.00
N ILE A 36 9.47 9.14 6.30
CA ILE A 36 9.16 8.55 7.60
C ILE A 36 8.78 7.09 7.40
N GLY A 37 9.31 6.20 8.23
CA GLY A 37 8.94 4.80 8.27
C GLY A 37 8.17 4.43 9.54
N PHE A 38 7.22 3.50 9.44
CA PHE A 38 6.53 2.91 10.58
C PHE A 38 6.77 1.40 10.66
N THR A 39 7.01 0.93 11.88
CA THR A 39 7.11 -0.50 12.21
C THR A 39 6.51 -0.78 13.59
N THR A 40 6.15 -2.03 13.85
CA THR A 40 5.68 -2.50 15.18
C THR A 40 6.80 -3.16 16.01
N SER A 41 8.06 -3.04 15.57
CA SER A 41 9.22 -3.60 16.26
C SER A 41 10.10 -2.48 16.86
N HIS A 42 10.28 -2.50 18.17
CA HIS A 42 11.21 -1.57 18.84
C HIS A 42 12.68 -1.78 18.43
N GLU A 43 13.06 -3.01 18.10
CA GLU A 43 14.40 -3.32 17.60
C GLU A 43 14.66 -2.66 16.25
N GLU A 44 13.68 -2.72 15.34
CA GLU A 44 13.75 -2.07 14.03
C GLU A 44 13.82 -0.54 14.15
N VAL A 45 13.04 0.05 15.07
CA VAL A 45 13.13 1.49 15.38
C VAL A 45 14.53 1.86 15.84
N LYS A 46 15.09 1.11 16.80
CA LYS A 46 16.44 1.36 17.31
C LYS A 46 17.48 1.31 16.19
N THR A 47 17.47 0.24 15.40
CA THR A 47 18.42 0.05 14.29
C THR A 47 18.25 1.13 13.21
N GLY A 48 17.01 1.51 12.88
CA GLY A 48 16.73 2.59 11.93
C GLY A 48 17.28 3.94 12.44
N THR A 49 17.09 4.24 13.71
CA THR A 49 17.61 5.46 14.35
C THR A 49 19.14 5.49 14.36
N GLU A 50 19.81 4.37 14.65
CA GLU A 50 21.26 4.24 14.58
C GLU A 50 21.81 4.53 13.17
N ARG A 51 21.01 4.29 12.15
CA ARG A 51 21.28 4.60 10.73
C ARG A 51 20.85 6.01 10.31
N ALA A 52 20.46 6.86 11.27
CA ALA A 52 19.93 8.21 11.03
C ALA A 52 18.68 8.26 10.14
N LEU A 53 17.82 7.23 10.21
CA LEU A 53 16.53 7.18 9.55
C LEU A 53 15.41 7.57 10.53
N ASP A 54 14.35 8.23 10.04
CA ASP A 54 13.15 8.51 10.82
C ASP A 54 12.23 7.29 10.82
N VAL A 55 12.59 6.27 11.61
CA VAL A 55 11.79 5.07 11.85
C VAL A 55 11.04 5.23 13.15
N ARG A 56 9.73 5.08 13.12
CA ARG A 56 8.83 5.26 14.27
C ARG A 56 8.10 3.98 14.62
N PHE A 57 7.89 3.78 15.92
CA PHE A 57 7.02 2.71 16.39
C PHE A 57 5.56 3.08 16.17
N GLY A 58 4.79 2.18 15.56
CA GLY A 58 3.35 2.36 15.39
C GLY A 58 2.69 1.28 14.55
N ASN A 59 1.46 0.94 14.93
CA ASN A 59 0.62 0.07 14.13
C ASN A 59 -0.08 0.90 13.05
N VAL A 60 0.18 0.59 11.81
CA VAL A 60 -0.35 1.32 10.64
C VAL A 60 -1.86 1.17 10.44
N GLU A 61 -2.51 0.18 11.06
CA GLU A 61 -3.97 0.05 11.06
C GLU A 61 -4.66 1.16 11.87
N PHE A 62 -3.90 1.79 12.77
CA PHE A 62 -4.30 2.95 13.59
C PHE A 62 -3.51 4.20 13.19
N LEU A 63 -3.28 4.39 11.89
CA LEU A 63 -2.47 5.49 11.36
C LEU A 63 -2.99 6.88 11.79
N GLU A 64 -4.28 7.00 12.07
CA GLU A 64 -4.91 8.20 12.63
C GLU A 64 -4.40 8.60 14.01
N GLU A 65 -3.89 7.67 14.81
CA GLU A 65 -3.33 7.91 16.12
C GLU A 65 -1.89 8.46 16.08
N HIS A 66 -1.24 8.32 14.91
CA HIS A 66 0.14 8.73 14.74
C HIS A 66 0.25 10.14 14.14
N SER A 67 1.05 10.99 14.79
CA SER A 67 1.32 12.33 14.28
C SER A 67 2.23 12.28 13.06
N LEU A 68 1.74 12.82 11.94
CA LEU A 68 2.54 13.09 10.76
C LEU A 68 2.71 14.60 10.58
N PRO A 69 3.91 15.11 10.30
CA PRO A 69 4.16 16.54 10.20
C PRO A 69 3.64 17.17 8.90
N TYR A 70 3.15 16.34 7.97
CA TYR A 70 2.64 16.76 6.65
C TYR A 70 1.68 15.73 6.08
N LEU A 71 0.90 16.13 5.08
CA LEU A 71 0.20 15.18 4.21
C LEU A 71 1.21 14.54 3.25
N THR A 72 1.08 13.25 3.06
CA THR A 72 2.05 12.44 2.32
C THR A 72 1.86 12.57 0.81
N GLU A 73 2.95 12.78 0.08
CA GLU A 73 2.96 12.76 -1.39
C GLU A 73 3.04 11.35 -1.96
N VAL A 74 3.75 10.46 -1.27
CA VAL A 74 3.96 9.07 -1.67
C VAL A 74 3.86 8.17 -0.47
N VAL A 75 3.06 7.13 -0.58
CA VAL A 75 3.02 6.00 0.35
C VAL A 75 3.68 4.81 -0.31
N TRP A 76 4.59 4.20 0.41
CA TRP A 76 5.19 2.91 0.08
C TRP A 76 4.76 1.89 1.13
N ALA A 77 4.25 0.74 0.69
CA ALA A 77 3.95 -0.40 1.55
C ALA A 77 4.27 -1.69 0.79
N ASN A 78 5.26 -2.43 1.25
CA ASN A 78 5.69 -3.66 0.61
C ASN A 78 5.61 -4.82 1.58
N ASN A 79 4.92 -5.89 1.22
CA ASN A 79 4.64 -7.05 2.08
C ASN A 79 4.00 -6.64 3.44
N LEU A 80 3.01 -5.76 3.37
CA LEU A 80 2.23 -5.30 4.51
C LEU A 80 0.74 -5.63 4.36
N PHE A 81 0.21 -5.41 3.15
CA PHE A 81 -1.23 -5.40 2.88
C PHE A 81 -1.91 -6.75 3.15
N GLU A 82 -1.18 -7.85 2.95
CA GLU A 82 -1.60 -9.21 3.24
C GLU A 82 -1.74 -9.51 4.74
N HIS A 83 -1.15 -8.69 5.60
CA HIS A 83 -1.18 -8.88 7.07
C HIS A 83 -2.23 -8.02 7.77
N LEU A 84 -2.85 -7.05 7.08
CA LEU A 84 -3.80 -6.12 7.68
C LEU A 84 -5.13 -6.82 8.03
N LEU A 85 -5.71 -6.49 9.17
CA LEU A 85 -7.03 -6.99 9.57
C LEU A 85 -8.13 -6.49 8.64
N SER A 86 -8.03 -5.22 8.21
CA SER A 86 -8.99 -4.60 7.29
C SER A 86 -8.30 -3.77 6.20
N PRO A 87 -7.80 -4.42 5.12
CA PRO A 87 -7.10 -3.73 4.03
C PRO A 87 -7.91 -2.59 3.40
N HIS A 88 -9.23 -2.78 3.26
CA HIS A 88 -10.10 -1.75 2.68
C HIS A 88 -10.22 -0.51 3.59
N ALA A 89 -10.50 -0.70 4.88
CA ALA A 89 -10.59 0.40 5.86
C ALA A 89 -9.23 1.13 5.99
N PHE A 90 -8.13 0.39 5.99
CA PHE A 90 -6.78 0.95 5.97
C PHE A 90 -6.58 1.91 4.78
N LEU A 91 -6.95 1.50 3.57
CA LEU A 91 -6.84 2.36 2.38
C LEU A 91 -7.71 3.62 2.49
N MET A 92 -8.90 3.52 3.07
CA MET A 92 -9.77 4.69 3.31
C MET A 92 -9.13 5.67 4.29
N LYS A 93 -8.60 5.19 5.41
CA LYS A 93 -7.88 6.01 6.38
C LYS A 93 -6.64 6.66 5.79
N LEU A 94 -5.92 5.92 4.95
CA LEU A 94 -4.70 6.39 4.30
C LEU A 94 -4.96 7.58 3.35
N LYS A 95 -6.13 7.64 2.71
CA LYS A 95 -6.53 8.80 1.88
C LYS A 95 -6.45 10.11 2.65
N LYS A 96 -6.89 10.14 3.93
CA LYS A 96 -6.83 11.32 4.80
C LYS A 96 -5.40 11.82 5.04
N ARG A 97 -4.43 10.95 4.94
CA ARG A 97 -3.01 11.23 5.20
C ARG A 97 -2.22 11.51 3.93
N THR A 98 -2.89 11.47 2.77
CA THR A 98 -2.27 11.60 1.46
C THR A 98 -2.88 12.79 0.72
N ILE A 99 -2.04 13.61 0.08
CA ILE A 99 -2.50 14.73 -0.74
C ILE A 99 -3.36 14.24 -1.92
N SER A 100 -4.12 15.15 -2.53
CA SER A 100 -4.79 14.88 -3.81
C SER A 100 -3.76 14.44 -4.85
N ASP A 101 -4.10 13.43 -5.66
CA ASP A 101 -3.17 12.82 -6.62
C ASP A 101 -1.88 12.24 -6.02
N GLY A 102 -1.78 12.13 -4.70
CA GLY A 102 -0.67 11.46 -4.02
C GLY A 102 -0.58 9.99 -4.42
N LEU A 103 0.64 9.47 -4.51
CA LEU A 103 0.90 8.11 -4.99
C LEU A 103 0.84 7.09 -3.86
N LEU A 104 0.16 6.00 -4.12
CA LEU A 104 0.21 4.76 -3.35
C LEU A 104 0.97 3.70 -4.15
N ILE A 105 1.97 3.09 -3.53
CA ILE A 105 2.77 2.00 -4.09
C ILE A 105 2.68 0.81 -3.15
N LEU A 106 1.87 -0.19 -3.52
CA LEU A 106 1.68 -1.42 -2.76
C LEU A 106 2.39 -2.59 -3.44
N GLY A 107 3.33 -3.22 -2.74
CA GLY A 107 3.91 -4.49 -3.14
C GLY A 107 3.24 -5.64 -2.37
N VAL A 108 2.57 -6.55 -3.07
CA VAL A 108 1.77 -7.61 -2.44
C VAL A 108 2.03 -8.96 -3.12
N PRO A 109 2.24 -10.03 -2.33
CA PRO A 109 2.25 -11.38 -2.88
C PRO A 109 0.84 -11.74 -3.37
N VAL A 110 0.76 -12.36 -4.55
CA VAL A 110 -0.51 -12.69 -5.20
C VAL A 110 -0.61 -14.15 -5.56
N ILE A 111 -1.85 -14.65 -5.57
CA ILE A 111 -2.17 -15.97 -6.11
C ILE A 111 -2.19 -15.83 -7.64
N PRO A 112 -1.36 -16.57 -8.37
CA PRO A 112 -1.31 -16.48 -9.82
C PRO A 112 -2.60 -17.02 -10.44
N LYS A 113 -2.95 -16.51 -11.62
CA LYS A 113 -4.16 -16.95 -12.34
C LYS A 113 -4.15 -18.45 -12.66
N ILE A 114 -2.96 -19.02 -12.90
CA ILE A 114 -2.77 -20.45 -13.10
C ILE A 114 -2.50 -21.06 -11.71
N VAL A 115 -3.55 -21.53 -11.07
CA VAL A 115 -3.50 -22.06 -9.67
C VAL A 115 -2.50 -23.22 -9.52
N SER A 116 -2.28 -24.04 -10.56
CA SER A 116 -1.29 -25.12 -10.52
C SER A 116 0.14 -24.64 -10.27
N LEU A 117 0.46 -23.35 -10.53
CA LEU A 117 1.75 -22.78 -10.21
C LEU A 117 2.00 -22.69 -8.69
N MET A 118 0.95 -22.77 -7.86
CA MET A 118 1.08 -22.78 -6.39
C MET A 118 1.85 -23.98 -5.86
N PHE A 119 1.99 -25.05 -6.64
CA PHE A 119 2.86 -26.20 -6.27
C PHE A 119 4.35 -25.86 -6.39
N LEU A 120 4.73 -24.83 -7.12
CA LEU A 120 6.11 -24.34 -7.18
C LEU A 120 6.46 -23.54 -5.93
N GLY A 121 7.61 -23.83 -5.31
CA GLY A 121 8.04 -23.22 -4.04
C GLY A 121 8.03 -21.68 -4.04
N ARG A 122 8.37 -21.06 -5.17
CA ARG A 122 8.38 -19.59 -5.32
C ARG A 122 7.01 -18.90 -5.18
N PHE A 123 5.91 -19.63 -5.35
CA PHE A 123 4.55 -19.09 -5.21
C PHE A 123 3.96 -19.36 -3.82
N ARG A 124 4.57 -20.25 -3.03
CA ARG A 124 4.07 -20.57 -1.68
C ARG A 124 4.16 -19.41 -0.71
N GLY A 125 4.98 -18.40 -0.99
CA GLY A 125 5.08 -17.19 -0.17
C GLY A 125 3.73 -16.47 0.00
N SER A 126 2.85 -16.50 -1.01
CA SER A 126 1.50 -15.93 -0.89
C SER A 126 0.62 -16.66 0.13
N LEU A 127 0.94 -17.92 0.48
CA LEU A 127 0.24 -18.74 1.48
C LEU A 127 1.04 -18.88 2.78
N ALA A 128 1.94 -17.94 3.10
CA ALA A 128 2.67 -17.97 4.36
C ALA A 128 1.70 -17.94 5.55
N SER A 129 2.06 -18.62 6.66
CA SER A 129 1.16 -18.85 7.79
C SER A 129 0.69 -17.59 8.52
N ASN A 130 1.40 -16.46 8.33
CA ASN A 130 1.09 -15.15 8.89
C ASN A 130 0.32 -14.24 7.94
N HIS A 131 0.03 -14.68 6.70
CA HIS A 131 -0.82 -13.96 5.77
C HIS A 131 -2.28 -14.27 6.07
N ILE A 132 -3.10 -13.24 6.25
CA ILE A 132 -4.54 -13.36 6.53
C ILE A 132 -5.39 -12.88 5.35
N ASN A 133 -4.80 -12.17 4.38
CA ASN A 133 -5.47 -11.77 3.16
C ASN A 133 -4.78 -12.38 1.94
N PHE A 134 -5.58 -12.88 1.02
CA PHE A 134 -5.12 -13.57 -0.17
C PHE A 134 -5.67 -12.86 -1.40
N PHE A 135 -4.78 -12.32 -2.23
CA PHE A 135 -5.16 -11.52 -3.39
C PHE A 135 -4.81 -12.24 -4.68
N THR A 136 -5.69 -12.15 -5.67
CA THR A 136 -5.34 -12.23 -7.07
C THR A 136 -5.05 -10.84 -7.60
N LYS A 137 -4.53 -10.73 -8.81
CA LYS A 137 -4.33 -9.43 -9.47
C LYS A 137 -5.65 -8.63 -9.53
N GLU A 138 -6.74 -9.30 -9.89
CA GLU A 138 -8.06 -8.72 -10.06
C GLU A 138 -8.66 -8.25 -8.73
N THR A 139 -8.63 -9.10 -7.70
CA THR A 139 -9.19 -8.72 -6.38
C THR A 139 -8.36 -7.63 -5.72
N LEU A 140 -7.04 -7.62 -5.90
CA LEU A 140 -6.17 -6.56 -5.41
C LEU A 140 -6.51 -5.20 -6.05
N SER A 141 -6.66 -5.16 -7.40
CA SER A 141 -7.08 -3.95 -8.12
C SER A 141 -8.42 -3.43 -7.60
N LEU A 142 -9.42 -4.33 -7.53
CA LEU A 142 -10.76 -3.96 -7.06
C LEU A 142 -10.77 -3.46 -5.62
N THR A 143 -9.97 -4.04 -4.73
CA THR A 143 -9.89 -3.59 -3.32
C THR A 143 -9.35 -2.15 -3.25
N VAL A 144 -8.31 -1.86 -4.04
CA VAL A 144 -7.69 -0.53 -4.09
C VAL A 144 -8.63 0.50 -4.72
N GLU A 145 -9.25 0.17 -5.86
CA GLU A 145 -10.18 1.06 -6.57
C GLU A 145 -11.42 1.37 -5.75
N ARG A 146 -12.01 0.36 -5.09
CA ARG A 146 -13.20 0.53 -4.26
C ARG A 146 -12.94 1.28 -2.95
N ALA A 147 -11.69 1.45 -2.57
CA ALA A 147 -11.29 2.31 -1.46
C ALA A 147 -11.00 3.76 -1.90
N GLY A 148 -11.28 4.11 -3.17
CA GLY A 148 -11.14 5.47 -3.69
C GLY A 148 -9.72 5.81 -4.14
N TRP A 149 -9.00 4.82 -4.66
CA TRP A 149 -7.69 5.02 -5.27
C TRP A 149 -7.77 4.67 -6.76
N HIS A 150 -7.36 5.58 -7.61
CA HIS A 150 -7.30 5.34 -9.07
C HIS A 150 -6.06 4.52 -9.42
N VAL A 151 -6.24 3.25 -9.82
CA VAL A 151 -5.14 2.36 -10.20
C VAL A 151 -4.57 2.74 -11.56
N ILE A 152 -3.29 3.13 -11.59
CA ILE A 152 -2.56 3.52 -12.80
C ILE A 152 -1.85 2.30 -13.41
N ALA A 153 -1.30 1.43 -12.57
CA ALA A 153 -0.58 0.25 -13.01
C ALA A 153 -0.65 -0.87 -11.95
N ILE A 154 -0.70 -2.12 -12.44
CA ILE A 154 -0.54 -3.31 -11.61
C ILE A 154 0.33 -4.32 -12.36
N ARG A 155 1.60 -4.48 -11.92
CA ARG A 155 2.60 -5.28 -12.62
C ARG A 155 3.79 -5.62 -11.72
N PRO A 156 4.64 -6.61 -12.09
CA PRO A 156 5.79 -7.02 -11.28
C PRO A 156 6.99 -6.07 -11.35
N PHE A 157 7.03 -5.12 -12.30
CA PHE A 157 8.18 -4.26 -12.60
C PHE A 157 9.49 -5.04 -12.85
N TRP A 158 9.38 -6.19 -13.52
CA TRP A 158 10.54 -6.99 -13.91
C TRP A 158 11.26 -6.44 -15.12
N PHE A 159 10.51 -5.79 -16.01
CA PHE A 159 11.01 -5.22 -17.26
C PHE A 159 10.80 -3.71 -17.34
N SER A 160 11.56 -3.04 -18.18
CA SER A 160 11.31 -1.63 -18.52
C SER A 160 10.09 -1.48 -19.44
N SER A 161 9.78 -2.51 -20.23
CA SER A 161 8.59 -2.57 -21.09
C SER A 161 7.34 -2.88 -20.27
N ALA A 162 6.37 -1.96 -20.29
CA ALA A 162 5.08 -2.16 -19.63
C ALA A 162 4.28 -3.33 -20.22
N TRP A 163 4.44 -3.58 -21.54
CA TRP A 163 3.78 -4.70 -22.21
C TRP A 163 4.33 -6.05 -21.75
N LEU A 164 5.66 -6.20 -21.67
CA LEU A 164 6.28 -7.43 -21.17
C LEU A 164 5.87 -7.69 -19.71
N ASP A 165 5.86 -6.67 -18.88
CA ASP A 165 5.41 -6.78 -17.50
C ASP A 165 3.91 -7.17 -17.41
N TYR A 166 3.07 -6.63 -18.29
CA TYR A 166 1.65 -7.00 -18.36
C TYR A 166 1.46 -8.48 -18.63
N VAL A 167 2.17 -9.01 -19.64
CA VAL A 167 2.14 -10.45 -19.96
C VAL A 167 2.64 -11.27 -18.75
N CYS A 168 3.78 -10.88 -18.17
CA CYS A 168 4.37 -11.59 -17.04
C CYS A 168 3.55 -11.47 -15.75
N SER A 169 2.70 -10.45 -15.61
CA SER A 169 1.88 -10.24 -14.41
C SER A 169 0.91 -11.39 -14.12
N GLN A 170 0.54 -12.18 -15.14
CA GLN A 170 -0.31 -13.37 -14.97
C GLN A 170 0.42 -14.52 -14.25
N LEU A 171 1.75 -14.50 -14.28
CA LEU A 171 2.62 -15.56 -13.75
C LEU A 171 3.50 -15.05 -12.58
N ALA A 172 3.36 -13.79 -12.21
CA ALA A 172 4.18 -13.20 -11.16
C ALA A 172 3.65 -13.59 -9.76
N PRO A 173 4.53 -14.04 -8.84
CA PRO A 173 4.14 -14.34 -7.46
C PRO A 173 3.94 -13.10 -6.61
N HIS A 174 4.40 -11.94 -7.08
CA HIS A 174 4.34 -10.66 -6.38
C HIS A 174 4.08 -9.54 -7.38
N LEU A 175 3.15 -8.65 -7.07
CA LEU A 175 2.80 -7.50 -7.91
C LEU A 175 2.91 -6.20 -7.11
N TYR A 176 3.20 -5.12 -7.85
CA TYR A 176 3.08 -3.77 -7.34
C TYR A 176 1.87 -3.08 -7.96
N VAL A 177 1.00 -2.55 -7.12
CA VAL A 177 -0.06 -1.63 -7.49
C VAL A 177 0.47 -0.22 -7.35
N ILE A 178 0.31 0.56 -8.39
CA ILE A 178 0.55 2.01 -8.37
C ILE A 178 -0.80 2.67 -8.54
N ALA A 179 -1.21 3.46 -7.56
CA ALA A 179 -2.48 4.16 -7.59
C ALA A 179 -2.34 5.62 -7.13
N LYS A 180 -3.29 6.46 -7.52
CA LYS A 180 -3.42 7.85 -7.08
C LYS A 180 -4.60 8.01 -6.14
N ASN A 181 -4.45 8.89 -5.16
CA ASN A 181 -5.56 9.29 -4.31
C ASN A 181 -6.61 10.04 -5.14
N ASP A 182 -7.79 9.43 -5.28
CA ASP A 182 -8.93 10.01 -6.00
C ASP A 182 -9.86 10.73 -5.01
N ASN A 183 -9.77 12.05 -4.96
CA ASN A 183 -10.59 12.87 -4.07
C ASN A 183 -12.03 13.05 -4.56
N GLU A 184 -12.33 12.72 -5.81
CA GLU A 184 -13.69 12.79 -6.38
C GLU A 184 -14.46 11.48 -6.19
N PHE A 185 -13.78 10.43 -5.72
CA PHE A 185 -14.39 9.13 -5.47
C PHE A 185 -15.51 9.25 -4.45
N LYS A 186 -16.68 8.70 -4.80
CA LYS A 186 -17.84 8.57 -3.92
C LYS A 186 -18.26 7.11 -3.81
N TYR A 187 -18.57 6.70 -2.60
CA TYR A 187 -19.16 5.39 -2.39
C TYR A 187 -20.54 5.28 -3.03
N PRO A 188 -20.91 4.09 -3.54
CA PRO A 188 -22.29 3.87 -3.97
C PRO A 188 -23.26 4.16 -2.83
N ASN A 189 -24.34 4.94 -3.10
CA ASN A 189 -25.30 5.38 -2.09
C ASN A 189 -25.83 4.24 -1.21
N LYS A 190 -26.04 3.05 -1.80
CA LYS A 190 -26.47 1.87 -1.03
C LYS A 190 -25.48 1.54 0.10
N LYS A 191 -24.18 1.50 -0.19
CA LYS A 191 -23.15 1.19 0.82
C LYS A 191 -22.98 2.31 1.83
N TYR A 192 -23.02 3.55 1.37
CA TYR A 192 -22.97 4.72 2.23
C TYR A 192 -24.12 4.66 3.25
N ASN A 193 -25.37 4.45 2.80
CA ASN A 193 -26.54 4.41 3.66
C ASN A 193 -26.55 3.21 4.63
N GLU A 194 -25.97 2.07 4.23
CA GLU A 194 -25.83 0.91 5.12
C GLU A 194 -24.87 1.21 6.30
N TRP A 195 -23.84 1.99 6.08
CA TRP A 195 -22.75 2.16 7.04
C TRP A 195 -22.80 3.47 7.81
N ILE A 196 -23.39 4.54 7.25
CA ILE A 196 -23.48 5.85 7.94
C ILE A 196 -24.31 5.80 9.22
N ALA A 197 -25.19 4.82 9.34
CA ALA A 197 -25.97 4.60 10.56
C ALA A 197 -25.13 4.02 11.70
N ASP A 198 -23.95 3.46 11.40
CA ASP A 198 -23.02 2.92 12.39
C ASP A 198 -21.96 3.97 12.74
N ALA A 199 -21.94 4.40 14.00
CA ALA A 199 -21.01 5.40 14.48
C ALA A 199 -19.53 5.03 14.27
N HIS A 200 -19.20 3.72 14.27
CA HIS A 200 -17.83 3.24 14.04
C HIS A 200 -17.35 3.47 12.61
N TYR A 201 -18.25 3.54 11.64
CA TYR A 201 -17.90 3.75 10.23
C TYR A 201 -18.07 5.18 9.75
N LYS A 202 -18.81 6.00 10.52
CA LYS A 202 -19.08 7.40 10.15
C LYS A 202 -17.79 8.18 9.81
N ASP A 203 -16.77 8.08 10.65
CA ASP A 203 -15.49 8.75 10.45
C ASP A 203 -14.76 8.31 9.16
N LEU A 204 -15.00 7.09 8.69
CA LEU A 204 -14.44 6.63 7.42
C LEU A 204 -15.07 7.31 6.22
N PHE A 205 -16.36 7.70 6.31
CA PHE A 205 -17.12 8.32 5.22
C PHE A 205 -17.03 9.84 5.20
N GLU A 206 -16.86 10.50 6.33
CA GLU A 206 -16.60 11.93 6.40
C GLU A 206 -15.32 12.34 5.63
N VAL A 207 -14.47 11.37 5.35
CA VAL A 207 -13.25 11.54 4.52
C VAL A 207 -13.55 11.76 3.06
N THR A 208 -14.62 11.15 2.57
CA THR A 208 -14.91 11.14 1.12
C THR A 208 -15.67 12.38 0.64
N GLY A 209 -15.86 13.39 1.54
CA GLY A 209 -16.60 14.60 1.20
C GLY A 209 -18.07 14.34 0.83
N GLN A 210 -18.60 13.18 1.21
CA GLN A 210 -20.03 12.88 1.11
C GLN A 210 -20.76 13.45 2.32
N ASN A 211 -20.64 14.76 2.53
CA ASN A 211 -21.59 15.48 3.35
C ASN A 211 -22.82 15.77 2.49
N ASP A 212 -24.00 15.56 3.06
CA ASP A 212 -25.33 15.75 2.45
C ASP A 212 -25.49 17.06 1.69
#